data_1c314fd00ee9dc3c2af78d245f56eee9
#
_entry.id   1c314fd00ee9dc3c2af78d245f56eee9
#
_cell.length_a   1.000
_cell.length_b   1.000
_cell.length_c   1.000
_cell.angle_alpha   90.00
_cell.angle_beta   90.00
_cell.angle_gamma   90.00
#
_symmetry.space_group_name_H-M   'P 1'
#
loop_
_entity.id
_entity.type
_entity.pdbx_description
1 polymer ?
#
loop_
_entity_poly.entity_id
_entity_poly.type
_entity_poly.pdbx_seq_one_letter_code
_entity_poly.pdbx_strand_id
1 'polypeptide(L)'
;MNCPKCSARMEKVRTPEATVDRCTHCRGMWFDMLEHQDVAPPSAKELDVGSSGVGRKYDKIEPVLCPNDKQRMTRMTALGQPHIHYEQCPICGGVFFDAGEFRDFKTESVGDVVRGLFGRGK
;
A
#
# COMPACT_ATOMS: atom_id res chain seq x y z
N MET A 1 12.46 -10.56 -5.33
CA MET A 1 11.84 -9.30 -5.84
C MET A 1 12.56 -8.12 -5.23
N ASN A 2 12.83 -7.13 -6.04
CA ASN A 2 13.43 -5.88 -5.57
C ASN A 2 12.38 -4.78 -5.49
N CYS A 3 12.56 -3.87 -4.54
CA CYS A 3 11.63 -2.78 -4.35
C CYS A 3 11.57 -1.88 -5.60
N PRO A 4 10.37 -1.57 -6.11
CA PRO A 4 10.26 -0.73 -7.30
C PRO A 4 10.69 0.72 -7.08
N LYS A 5 10.84 1.15 -5.83
CA LYS A 5 11.23 2.54 -5.55
C LYS A 5 12.67 2.70 -5.10
N CYS A 6 13.21 1.79 -4.29
CA CYS A 6 14.57 1.94 -3.78
C CYS A 6 15.51 0.81 -4.18
N SER A 7 15.02 -0.19 -4.89
CA SER A 7 15.78 -1.34 -5.41
C SER A 7 16.32 -2.29 -4.34
N ALA A 8 16.02 -2.07 -3.07
CA ALA A 8 16.44 -2.98 -2.02
C ALA A 8 15.64 -4.29 -2.10
N ARG A 9 16.20 -5.32 -1.48
CA ARG A 9 15.52 -6.62 -1.46
C ARG A 9 14.23 -6.55 -0.65
N MET A 10 13.21 -7.27 -1.11
CA MET A 10 11.95 -7.38 -0.39
C MET A 10 11.86 -8.71 0.32
N GLU A 11 11.25 -8.72 1.49
CA GLU A 11 11.02 -9.92 2.30
C GLU A 11 9.54 -10.25 2.29
N LYS A 12 9.22 -11.56 2.38
CA LYS A 12 7.83 -11.99 2.46
C LYS A 12 7.37 -11.96 3.91
N VAL A 13 6.22 -11.33 4.13
CA VAL A 13 5.61 -11.23 5.45
C VAL A 13 4.21 -11.84 5.36
N ARG A 14 3.93 -12.81 6.21
CA ARG A 14 2.65 -13.52 6.18
C ARG A 14 1.67 -12.91 7.16
N THR A 15 0.42 -12.79 6.72
CA THR A 15 -0.70 -12.43 7.57
C THR A 15 -1.77 -13.49 7.42
N PRO A 16 -2.81 -13.51 8.27
CA PRO A 16 -3.91 -14.46 8.09
C PRO A 16 -4.59 -14.33 6.73
N GLU A 17 -4.58 -13.15 6.11
CA GLU A 17 -5.30 -12.90 4.86
C GLU A 17 -4.42 -13.00 3.62
N ALA A 18 -3.12 -12.72 3.72
CA ALA A 18 -2.27 -12.64 2.54
C ALA A 18 -0.79 -12.71 2.91
N THR A 19 0.04 -13.07 1.92
CA THR A 19 1.49 -12.96 2.01
C THR A 19 1.91 -11.75 1.19
N VAL A 20 2.65 -10.84 1.82
CA VAL A 20 2.98 -9.53 1.25
C VAL A 20 4.49 -9.39 1.16
N ASP A 21 4.99 -8.75 0.11
CA ASP A 21 6.41 -8.43 0.00
C ASP A 21 6.64 -7.05 0.60
N ARG A 22 7.56 -6.98 1.57
CA ARG A 22 7.89 -5.73 2.26
C ARG A 22 9.35 -5.39 2.04
N CYS A 23 9.62 -4.15 1.65
CA CYS A 23 11.00 -3.71 1.42
C CYS A 23 11.79 -3.68 2.72
N THR A 24 13.01 -4.21 2.68
CA THR A 24 13.88 -4.25 3.85
C THR A 24 14.51 -2.88 4.16
N HIS A 25 14.42 -1.93 3.24
CA HIS A 25 15.00 -0.60 3.40
C HIS A 25 13.96 0.49 3.63
N CYS A 26 13.12 0.77 2.63
CA CYS A 26 12.14 1.84 2.75
C CYS A 26 10.84 1.40 3.43
N ARG A 27 10.67 0.10 3.65
CA ARG A 27 9.51 -0.50 4.29
C ARG A 27 8.21 -0.35 3.51
N GLY A 28 8.29 0.02 2.23
CA GLY A 28 7.14 -0.02 1.36
C GLY A 28 6.72 -1.46 1.10
N MET A 29 5.48 -1.66 0.62
CA MET A 29 4.91 -3.00 0.50
C MET A 29 4.30 -3.21 -0.88
N TRP A 30 4.52 -4.41 -1.40
CA TRP A 30 3.95 -4.87 -2.66
C TRP A 30 2.88 -5.92 -2.39
N PHE A 31 1.71 -5.73 -2.99
CA PHE A 31 0.59 -6.66 -2.93
C PHE A 31 0.27 -7.15 -4.33
N ASP A 32 0.08 -8.45 -4.50
CA ASP A 32 -0.46 -8.97 -5.74
C ASP A 32 -1.92 -8.52 -5.88
N MET A 33 -2.47 -8.68 -7.09
CA MET A 33 -3.79 -8.14 -7.40
C MET A 33 -4.82 -8.45 -6.32
N LEU A 34 -5.45 -7.39 -5.79
CA LEU A 34 -6.53 -7.42 -4.81
C LEU A 34 -6.14 -7.86 -3.40
N GLU A 35 -4.91 -8.33 -3.16
CA GLU A 35 -4.51 -8.74 -1.81
C GLU A 35 -4.57 -7.60 -0.81
N HIS A 36 -4.30 -6.38 -1.27
CA HIS A 36 -4.35 -5.23 -0.37
C HIS A 36 -5.77 -5.00 0.18
N GLN A 37 -6.79 -5.46 -0.52
CA GLN A 37 -8.17 -5.33 -0.07
C GLN A 37 -8.52 -6.38 0.97
N ASP A 38 -7.83 -7.53 0.95
CA ASP A 38 -8.14 -8.66 1.83
C ASP A 38 -7.53 -8.49 3.23
N VAL A 39 -6.47 -7.68 3.35
CA VAL A 39 -5.78 -7.52 4.64
C VAL A 39 -6.63 -6.72 5.61
N ALA A 40 -6.88 -7.29 6.78
CA ALA A 40 -7.67 -6.64 7.82
C ALA A 40 -6.85 -5.52 8.51
N PRO A 41 -7.52 -4.50 9.08
CA PRO A 41 -6.80 -3.40 9.75
C PRO A 41 -5.77 -3.80 10.80
N PRO A 42 -6.01 -4.80 11.68
CA PRO A 42 -4.95 -5.21 12.62
C PRO A 42 -3.71 -5.75 11.92
N SER A 43 -3.89 -6.53 10.84
CA SER A 43 -2.77 -7.04 10.06
C SER A 43 -2.02 -5.92 9.35
N ALA A 44 -2.74 -4.89 8.89
CA ALA A 44 -2.10 -3.74 8.26
C ALA A 44 -1.14 -3.03 9.22
N LYS A 45 -1.49 -2.92 10.49
CA LYS A 45 -0.62 -2.33 11.50
C LYS A 45 0.64 -3.14 11.71
N GLU A 46 0.53 -4.47 11.65
CA GLU A 46 1.69 -5.35 11.78
C GLU A 46 2.58 -5.31 10.55
N LEU A 47 1.99 -5.17 9.36
CA LEU A 47 2.73 -5.12 8.11
C LEU A 47 3.46 -3.79 7.93
N ASP A 48 2.76 -2.70 8.16
CA ASP A 48 3.26 -1.36 7.86
C ASP A 48 4.01 -0.80 9.06
N VAL A 49 5.26 -1.25 9.18
CA VAL A 49 6.12 -0.92 10.33
C VAL A 49 7.04 0.25 10.05
N GLY A 50 7.00 0.78 8.83
CA GLY A 50 7.90 1.85 8.45
C GLY A 50 7.46 3.22 8.93
N SER A 51 8.37 4.17 8.81
CA SER A 51 8.13 5.57 9.17
C SER A 51 7.33 6.28 8.07
N SER A 52 6.30 7.03 8.45
CA SER A 52 5.54 7.85 7.50
C SER A 52 6.43 8.92 6.86
N GLY A 53 7.47 9.39 7.59
CA GLY A 53 8.42 10.34 7.04
C GLY A 53 9.23 9.75 5.90
N VAL A 54 9.68 8.50 6.07
CA VAL A 54 10.38 7.79 5.00
C VAL A 54 9.43 7.56 3.83
N GLY A 55 8.20 7.15 4.13
CA GLY A 55 7.19 6.95 3.08
C GLY A 55 6.95 8.20 2.25
N ARG A 56 6.84 9.36 2.88
CA ARG A 56 6.66 10.61 2.17
C ARG A 56 7.84 10.93 1.26
N LYS A 57 9.05 10.58 1.68
CA LYS A 57 10.24 10.77 0.87
C LYS A 57 10.17 9.94 -0.42
N TYR A 58 9.78 8.68 -0.30
CA TYR A 58 9.71 7.79 -1.46
C TYR A 58 8.45 7.97 -2.28
N ASP A 59 7.41 8.59 -1.74
CA ASP A 59 6.18 8.89 -2.45
C ASP A 59 6.42 9.74 -3.69
N LYS A 60 7.49 10.52 -3.71
CA LYS A 60 7.81 11.43 -4.81
C LYS A 60 8.58 10.77 -5.95
N ILE A 61 8.95 9.51 -5.81
CA ILE A 61 9.76 8.82 -6.82
C ILE A 61 8.90 8.49 -8.03
N GLU A 62 9.39 8.86 -9.21
CA GLU A 62 8.74 8.58 -10.50
C GLU A 62 9.82 8.42 -11.56
N PRO A 63 9.62 7.60 -12.58
CA PRO A 63 8.52 6.63 -12.71
C PRO A 63 8.72 5.43 -11.80
N VAL A 64 7.62 4.73 -11.49
CA VAL A 64 7.68 3.49 -10.72
C VAL A 64 7.34 2.36 -11.67
N LEU A 65 8.22 1.36 -11.76
CA LEU A 65 8.04 0.23 -12.66
C LEU A 65 7.59 -0.99 -11.88
N CYS A 66 6.61 -1.71 -12.44
CA CYS A 66 6.11 -2.94 -11.81
C CYS A 66 7.26 -3.95 -11.66
N PRO A 67 7.46 -4.52 -10.48
CA PRO A 67 8.53 -5.51 -10.28
C PRO A 67 8.30 -6.79 -11.07
N ASN A 68 7.07 -7.10 -11.47
CA ASN A 68 6.78 -8.32 -12.21
C ASN A 68 6.95 -8.16 -13.72
N ASP A 69 6.33 -7.13 -14.31
CA ASP A 69 6.30 -7.00 -15.77
C ASP A 69 7.05 -5.78 -16.29
N LYS A 70 7.61 -4.97 -15.42
CA LYS A 70 8.44 -3.79 -15.78
C LYS A 70 7.65 -2.69 -16.46
N GLN A 71 6.34 -2.77 -16.47
CA GLN A 71 5.50 -1.70 -17.01
C GLN A 71 5.41 -0.54 -16.02
N ARG A 72 5.21 0.66 -16.54
CA ARG A 72 5.05 1.83 -15.70
C ARG A 72 3.76 1.72 -14.89
N MET A 73 3.86 1.92 -13.60
CA MET A 73 2.70 1.87 -12.71
C MET A 73 1.97 3.20 -12.72
N THR A 74 0.68 3.15 -12.46
CA THR A 74 -0.19 4.31 -12.40
C THR A 74 -0.35 4.76 -10.96
N ARG A 75 -0.17 6.07 -10.71
CA ARG A 75 -0.41 6.62 -9.38
C ARG A 75 -1.90 6.71 -9.14
N MET A 76 -2.36 6.12 -8.05
CA MET A 76 -3.76 6.07 -7.67
C MET A 76 -3.98 6.80 -6.36
N THR A 77 -5.21 7.26 -6.18
CA THR A 77 -5.65 7.88 -4.95
C THR A 77 -6.74 7.01 -4.34
N ALA A 78 -6.68 6.77 -3.05
CA ALA A 78 -7.68 5.95 -2.38
C ALA A 78 -9.05 6.63 -2.44
N LEU A 79 -10.08 5.84 -2.72
CA LEU A 79 -11.44 6.35 -2.85
C LEU A 79 -11.89 7.00 -1.53
N GLY A 80 -12.27 8.26 -1.60
CA GLY A 80 -12.70 9.01 -0.42
C GLY A 80 -11.56 9.49 0.47
N GLN A 81 -10.30 9.23 0.05
CA GLN A 81 -9.13 9.60 0.84
C GLN A 81 -8.05 10.17 -0.08
N PRO A 82 -8.24 11.41 -0.57
CA PRO A 82 -7.33 11.95 -1.59
C PRO A 82 -5.89 12.16 -1.13
N HIS A 83 -5.64 12.10 0.18
CA HIS A 83 -4.28 12.21 0.71
C HIS A 83 -3.55 10.86 0.75
N ILE A 84 -4.22 9.76 0.46
CA ILE A 84 -3.62 8.43 0.43
C ILE A 84 -3.34 8.07 -1.03
N HIS A 85 -2.07 7.85 -1.35
CA HIS A 85 -1.64 7.50 -2.70
C HIS A 85 -0.99 6.13 -2.71
N TYR A 86 -1.13 5.42 -3.83
CA TYR A 86 -0.42 4.18 -4.08
C TYR A 86 -0.22 4.02 -5.57
N GLU A 87 0.66 3.11 -5.95
CA GLU A 87 0.91 2.81 -7.35
C GLU A 87 0.26 1.48 -7.71
N GLN A 88 -0.36 1.42 -8.88
CA GLN A 88 -1.00 0.20 -9.36
C GLN A 88 -0.53 -0.12 -10.77
N CYS A 89 -0.16 -1.39 -11.00
CA CYS A 89 0.22 -1.85 -12.33
C CYS A 89 -1.04 -2.06 -13.16
N PRO A 90 -1.14 -1.41 -14.34
CA PRO A 90 -2.32 -1.59 -15.20
C PRO A 90 -2.37 -2.95 -15.87
N ILE A 91 -1.27 -3.71 -15.84
CA ILE A 91 -1.19 -5.02 -16.49
C ILE A 91 -1.53 -6.14 -15.51
N CYS A 92 -0.80 -6.25 -14.39
CA CYS A 92 -1.00 -7.36 -13.47
C CYS A 92 -1.92 -7.01 -12.30
N GLY A 93 -2.25 -5.74 -12.11
CA GLY A 93 -3.12 -5.30 -11.02
C GLY A 93 -2.46 -5.25 -9.65
N GLY A 94 -1.17 -5.53 -9.56
CA GLY A 94 -0.44 -5.43 -8.30
C GLY A 94 -0.32 -3.99 -7.84
N VAL A 95 -0.20 -3.78 -6.53
CA VAL A 95 -0.12 -2.43 -5.97
C VAL A 95 1.07 -2.29 -5.01
N PHE A 96 1.59 -1.07 -4.93
CA PHE A 96 2.66 -0.74 -4.01
C PHE A 96 2.23 0.44 -3.14
N PHE A 97 2.38 0.28 -1.82
CA PHE A 97 2.14 1.33 -0.84
C PHE A 97 3.45 1.73 -0.17
N ASP A 98 3.72 3.02 -0.08
CA ASP A 98 4.85 3.52 0.72
C ASP A 98 4.59 3.33 2.21
N ALA A 99 5.67 3.34 3.00
CA ALA A 99 5.57 3.17 4.44
C ALA A 99 4.61 4.20 5.05
N GLY A 100 3.75 3.72 5.93
CA GLY A 100 2.74 4.55 6.61
C GLY A 100 1.44 4.69 5.83
N GLU A 101 1.47 4.61 4.51
CA GLU A 101 0.28 4.84 3.71
C GLU A 101 -0.72 3.68 3.78
N PHE A 102 -0.23 2.45 3.81
CA PHE A 102 -1.13 1.30 3.88
C PHE A 102 -1.83 1.24 5.24
N ARG A 103 -1.11 1.50 6.30
CA ARG A 103 -1.68 1.57 7.63
C ARG A 103 -2.79 2.61 7.70
N ASP A 104 -2.51 3.81 7.17
CA ASP A 104 -3.49 4.89 7.14
C ASP A 104 -4.67 4.55 6.24
N PHE A 105 -4.41 3.93 5.08
CA PHE A 105 -5.44 3.50 4.16
C PHE A 105 -6.45 2.58 4.86
N LYS A 106 -5.99 1.58 5.58
CA LYS A 106 -6.87 0.63 6.25
C LYS A 106 -7.60 1.26 7.42
N THR A 107 -6.92 2.05 8.22
CA THR A 107 -7.52 2.66 9.40
C THR A 107 -8.55 3.71 9.00
N GLU A 108 -8.20 4.61 8.10
CA GLU A 108 -9.08 5.68 7.68
C GLU A 108 -10.24 5.17 6.84
N SER A 109 -9.99 4.20 5.97
CA SER A 109 -11.04 3.62 5.13
C SER A 109 -12.13 3.00 5.98
N VAL A 110 -11.74 2.24 7.01
CA VAL A 110 -12.72 1.65 7.93
C VAL A 110 -13.47 2.75 8.68
N GLY A 111 -12.76 3.77 9.14
CA GLY A 111 -13.38 4.89 9.83
C GLY A 111 -14.38 5.64 8.94
N ASP A 112 -14.01 5.84 7.69
CA ASP A 112 -14.90 6.53 6.74
C ASP A 112 -16.14 5.71 6.45
N VAL A 113 -16.02 4.39 6.31
CA VAL A 113 -17.17 3.51 6.10
C VAL A 113 -18.10 3.57 7.30
N VAL A 114 -17.55 3.47 8.50
CA VAL A 114 -18.35 3.53 9.74
C VAL A 114 -19.06 4.86 9.83
N ARG A 115 -18.38 5.96 9.58
CA ARG A 115 -19.01 7.28 9.60
C ARG A 115 -20.11 7.41 8.55
N GLY A 116 -19.88 6.83 7.37
CA GLY A 116 -20.88 6.85 6.32
C GLY A 116 -22.14 6.09 6.70
N LEU A 117 -21.99 4.98 7.42
CA LEU A 117 -23.12 4.16 7.83
C LEU A 117 -23.91 4.78 8.99
N PHE A 118 -23.22 5.37 9.96
CA PHE A 118 -23.86 5.86 11.17
C PHE A 118 -23.98 7.38 11.20
N GLY A 119 -22.94 8.06 10.72
CA GLY A 119 -22.91 9.50 10.78
C GLY A 119 -23.89 10.17 9.84
N ARG A 120 -24.09 9.58 8.68
CA ARG A 120 -24.97 10.12 7.69
C ARG A 120 -26.44 9.91 8.01
N GLY A 121 -26.71 9.00 8.89
CA GLY A 121 -28.06 8.75 9.35
C GLY A 121 -28.62 9.81 10.22
N LYS A 122 -27.81 10.76 10.62
CA LYS A 122 -28.31 11.86 11.43
C LYS A 122 -29.13 12.83 10.65
#